data_0ccda595aeb18078ddb83805ecf18f6d
#
_entry.id   0ccda595aeb18078ddb83805ecf18f6d
#
_cell.length_a   1.000
_cell.length_b   1.000
_cell.length_c   1.000
_cell.angle_alpha   90.00
_cell.angle_beta   90.00
_cell.angle_gamma   90.00
#
_symmetry.space_group_name_H-M   'P 1'
#
loop_
_entity.id
_entity.type
_entity.pdbx_description
1 polymer ?
#
loop_
_entity_poly.entity_id
_entity_poly.type
_entity_poly.pdbx_seq_one_letter_code
_entity_poly.pdbx_strand_id
1 'polypeptide(L)'
;MGEIVNKYESYSDMQYLLPIITRCTDERIQYRNAISRVNIALKEIARLVGLAHPLSMYCARHAWASIAKSKNIPLAVISEGMGHDSEETTRIYLASLDTSVVDKANSLILKDL
;
A
#
# COMPACT_ATOMS: atom_id res chain seq x y z
N MET A 1 7.20 12.52 -0.15
CA MET A 1 7.63 11.32 -0.91
C MET A 1 9.06 11.45 -1.41
N GLY A 2 9.41 12.53 -2.13
CA GLY A 2 10.78 12.76 -2.63
C GLY A 2 11.87 12.78 -1.57
N GLU A 3 11.60 13.34 -0.39
CA GLU A 3 12.56 13.38 0.73
C GLU A 3 12.91 11.98 1.25
N ILE A 4 11.93 11.07 1.34
CA ILE A 4 12.17 9.69 1.77
C ILE A 4 13.02 8.96 0.73
N VAL A 5 12.70 9.12 -0.55
CA VAL A 5 13.46 8.51 -1.65
C VAL A 5 14.91 9.00 -1.62
N ASN A 6 15.12 10.31 -1.56
CA ASN A 6 16.46 10.91 -1.52
C ASN A 6 17.27 10.44 -0.30
N LYS A 7 16.62 10.28 0.85
CA LYS A 7 17.29 9.80 2.07
C LYS A 7 17.89 8.41 1.90
N TYR A 8 17.24 7.54 1.15
CA TYR A 8 17.65 6.14 1.01
C TYR A 8 18.35 5.81 -0.31
N GLU A 9 18.40 6.74 -1.26
CA GLU A 9 19.01 6.53 -2.57
C GLU A 9 20.47 6.06 -2.48
N SER A 10 21.26 6.65 -1.57
CA SER A 10 22.68 6.31 -1.39
C SER A 10 22.93 4.94 -0.76
N TYR A 11 21.90 4.31 -0.19
CA TYR A 11 21.99 3.00 0.46
C TYR A 11 21.53 1.85 -0.45
N SER A 12 21.02 2.16 -1.64
CA SER A 12 20.50 1.16 -2.57
C SER A 12 21.50 0.94 -3.71
N ASP A 13 22.35 -0.07 -3.57
CA ASP A 13 23.26 -0.53 -4.64
C ASP A 13 22.54 -1.43 -5.67
N MET A 14 21.25 -1.63 -5.49
CA MET A 14 20.40 -2.51 -6.28
C MET A 14 19.45 -1.72 -7.16
N GLN A 15 18.82 -2.39 -8.11
CA GLN A 15 17.77 -1.83 -8.97
C GLN A 15 16.50 -1.37 -8.22
N TYR A 16 16.45 -1.56 -6.91
CA TYR A 16 15.31 -1.20 -6.08
C TYR A 16 15.45 0.18 -5.47
N LEU A 17 14.36 0.91 -5.37
CA LEU A 17 14.30 2.27 -4.87
C LEU A 17 14.68 2.38 -3.37
N LEU A 18 14.32 1.38 -2.59
CA LEU A 18 14.57 1.34 -1.15
C LEU A 18 15.46 0.14 -0.80
N PRO A 19 16.35 0.27 0.21
CA PRO A 19 17.30 -0.78 0.60
C PRO A 19 16.64 -1.92 1.42
N ILE A 20 15.52 -2.45 0.93
CA ILE A 20 14.82 -3.59 1.53
C ILE A 20 15.46 -4.89 1.10
N ILE A 21 15.80 -4.98 -0.19
CA ILE A 21 16.55 -6.09 -0.77
C ILE A 21 17.97 -5.61 -0.94
N THR A 22 18.88 -6.17 -0.16
CA THR A 22 20.29 -5.73 -0.08
C THR A 22 21.28 -6.71 -0.72
N ARG A 23 20.80 -7.91 -1.09
CA ARG A 23 21.63 -8.96 -1.71
C ARG A 23 20.93 -9.53 -2.93
N CYS A 24 21.71 -9.86 -3.96
CA CYS A 24 21.21 -10.47 -5.19
C CYS A 24 20.67 -11.90 -5.01
N THR A 25 20.98 -12.53 -3.88
CA THR A 25 20.50 -13.88 -3.53
C THR A 25 19.32 -13.79 -2.58
N ASP A 26 18.37 -14.72 -2.72
CA ASP A 26 17.21 -14.81 -1.81
C ASP A 26 16.32 -13.56 -1.75
N GLU A 27 16.22 -12.82 -2.83
CA GLU A 27 15.43 -11.57 -2.91
C GLU A 27 13.99 -11.77 -2.42
N ARG A 28 13.37 -12.87 -2.82
CA ARG A 28 11.99 -13.21 -2.42
C ARG A 28 11.86 -13.42 -0.93
N ILE A 29 12.86 -14.03 -0.29
CA ILE A 29 12.88 -14.26 1.15
C ILE A 29 13.10 -12.94 1.88
N GLN A 30 14.03 -12.11 1.42
CA GLN A 30 14.27 -10.77 1.97
C GLN A 30 13.02 -9.92 1.92
N TYR A 31 12.33 -9.88 0.78
CA TYR A 31 11.07 -9.17 0.60
C TYR A 31 9.99 -9.65 1.57
N ARG A 32 9.77 -10.96 1.63
CA ARG A 32 8.77 -11.55 2.53
C ARG A 32 9.05 -11.24 4.00
N ASN A 33 10.31 -11.32 4.42
CA ASN A 33 10.72 -11.00 5.79
C ASN A 33 10.52 -9.52 6.11
N ALA A 34 10.81 -8.63 5.16
CA ALA A 34 10.58 -7.19 5.31
C ALA A 34 9.10 -6.88 5.47
N ILE A 35 8.24 -7.42 4.61
CA ILE A 35 6.77 -7.27 4.71
C ILE A 35 6.26 -7.77 6.06
N SER A 36 6.74 -8.92 6.52
CA SER A 36 6.35 -9.49 7.81
C SER A 36 6.68 -8.54 8.97
N ARG A 37 7.89 -7.97 8.99
CA ARG A 37 8.31 -7.00 10.02
C ARG A 37 7.46 -5.74 10.00
N VAL A 38 7.21 -5.19 8.80
CA VAL A 38 6.36 -4.00 8.64
C VAL A 38 4.94 -4.27 9.13
N ASN A 39 4.37 -5.42 8.79
CA ASN A 39 3.03 -5.78 9.24
C ASN A 39 2.94 -5.95 10.76
N ILE A 40 3.97 -6.47 11.42
CA ILE A 40 4.03 -6.54 12.88
C ILE A 40 4.03 -5.12 13.48
N ALA A 41 4.86 -4.24 12.95
CA ALA A 41 4.92 -2.84 13.39
C ALA A 41 3.59 -2.10 13.16
N LEU A 42 2.93 -2.32 12.04
CA LEU A 42 1.62 -1.71 11.72
C LEU A 42 0.52 -2.18 12.68
N LYS A 43 0.53 -3.45 13.08
CA LYS A 43 -0.41 -3.96 14.09
C LYS A 43 -0.21 -3.29 15.43
N GLU A 44 1.04 -3.07 15.84
CA GLU A 44 1.35 -2.36 17.09
C GLU A 44 0.91 -0.89 17.01
N ILE A 45 1.15 -0.22 15.91
CA ILE A 45 0.67 1.16 15.67
C ILE A 45 -0.85 1.20 15.78
N ALA A 46 -1.56 0.28 15.12
CA ALA A 46 -3.02 0.21 15.18
C ALA A 46 -3.52 0.07 16.63
N ARG A 47 -2.86 -0.76 17.44
CA ARG A 47 -3.16 -0.94 18.85
C ARG A 47 -2.94 0.36 19.65
N LEU A 48 -1.81 1.02 19.43
CA LEU A 48 -1.45 2.25 20.14
C LEU A 48 -2.41 3.41 19.86
N VAL A 49 -2.89 3.54 18.62
CA VAL A 49 -3.85 4.59 18.24
C VAL A 49 -5.31 4.18 18.44
N GLY A 50 -5.56 2.99 18.94
CA GLY A 50 -6.91 2.54 19.29
C GLY A 50 -7.80 2.18 18.10
N LEU A 51 -7.22 1.71 16.99
CA LEU A 51 -8.00 1.26 15.83
C LEU A 51 -8.71 -0.07 16.13
N ALA A 52 -9.96 -0.19 15.70
CA ALA A 52 -10.76 -1.40 15.88
C ALA A 52 -10.25 -2.58 15.04
N HIS A 53 -9.53 -2.30 13.96
CA HIS A 53 -8.99 -3.32 13.05
C HIS A 53 -7.48 -3.20 12.90
N PRO A 54 -6.76 -4.31 12.76
CA PRO A 54 -5.33 -4.29 12.57
C PRO A 54 -4.97 -3.70 11.19
N LEU A 55 -3.89 -2.93 11.15
CA LEU A 55 -3.33 -2.43 9.90
C LEU A 55 -2.36 -3.45 9.28
N SER A 56 -2.26 -3.40 7.96
CA SER A 56 -1.28 -4.15 7.18
C SER A 56 -0.84 -3.35 5.94
N MET A 57 0.22 -3.76 5.29
CA MET A 57 0.64 -3.19 3.99
C MET A 57 -0.48 -3.26 2.94
N TYR A 58 -1.29 -4.29 3.01
CA TYR A 58 -2.43 -4.47 2.11
C TYR A 58 -3.50 -3.39 2.29
N CYS A 59 -3.71 -2.91 3.51
CA CYS A 59 -4.62 -1.80 3.79
C CYS A 59 -4.19 -0.51 3.09
N ALA A 60 -2.89 -0.22 3.07
CA ALA A 60 -2.35 0.94 2.36
C ALA A 60 -2.63 0.87 0.85
N ARG A 61 -2.42 -0.31 0.25
CA ARG A 61 -2.71 -0.56 -1.17
C ARG A 61 -4.20 -0.38 -1.49
N HIS A 62 -5.08 -0.93 -0.67
CA HIS A 62 -6.53 -0.77 -0.81
C HIS A 62 -6.96 0.70 -0.66
N ALA A 63 -6.43 1.40 0.34
CA ALA A 63 -6.76 2.81 0.58
C ALA A 63 -6.34 3.68 -0.61
N TRP A 64 -5.13 3.47 -1.15
CA TRP A 64 -4.66 4.20 -2.32
C TRP A 64 -5.59 4.00 -3.53
N ALA A 65 -5.95 2.76 -3.84
CA ALA A 65 -6.82 2.44 -4.97
C ALA A 65 -8.23 3.02 -4.79
N SER A 66 -8.80 2.93 -3.58
CA SER A 66 -10.11 3.48 -3.26
C SER A 66 -10.15 5.00 -3.39
N ILE A 67 -9.12 5.69 -2.90
CA ILE A 67 -8.99 7.15 -3.01
C ILE A 67 -8.83 7.56 -4.48
N ALA A 68 -7.98 6.85 -5.23
CA ALA A 68 -7.78 7.11 -6.64
C ALA A 68 -9.10 6.97 -7.43
N LYS A 69 -9.88 5.93 -7.15
CA LYS A 69 -11.20 5.73 -7.73
C LYS A 69 -12.16 6.87 -7.37
N SER A 70 -12.24 7.24 -6.09
CA SER A 70 -13.13 8.32 -5.61
C SER A 70 -12.79 9.68 -6.23
N LYS A 71 -11.55 9.89 -6.62
CA LYS A 71 -11.07 11.10 -7.31
C LYS A 71 -11.19 11.02 -8.83
N ASN A 72 -11.86 10.00 -9.37
CA ASN A 72 -12.03 9.77 -10.79
C ASN A 72 -10.71 9.70 -11.58
N ILE A 73 -9.66 9.16 -10.96
CA ILE A 73 -8.41 8.91 -11.67
C ILE A 73 -8.67 7.84 -12.74
N PRO A 74 -8.17 8.02 -13.99
CA PRO A 74 -8.37 7.04 -15.05
C PRO A 74 -7.91 5.64 -14.68
N LEU A 75 -8.67 4.63 -15.11
CA LEU A 75 -8.38 3.22 -14.83
C LEU A 75 -6.98 2.81 -15.26
N ALA A 76 -6.51 3.29 -16.41
CA ALA A 76 -5.17 3.02 -16.92
C ALA A 76 -4.07 3.49 -15.94
N VAL A 77 -4.25 4.67 -15.35
CA VAL A 77 -3.30 5.25 -14.37
C VAL A 77 -3.31 4.44 -13.07
N ILE A 78 -4.49 4.05 -12.59
CA ILE A 78 -4.62 3.21 -11.40
C ILE A 78 -3.96 1.86 -11.64
N SER A 79 -4.20 1.24 -12.80
CA SER A 79 -3.62 -0.03 -13.20
C SER A 79 -2.09 0.00 -13.20
N GLU A 80 -1.52 1.03 -13.80
CA GLU A 80 -0.08 1.25 -13.83
C GLU A 80 0.49 1.46 -12.42
N GLY A 81 -0.14 2.32 -11.62
CA GLY A 81 0.28 2.58 -10.24
C GLY A 81 0.18 1.35 -9.32
N MET A 82 -0.71 0.43 -9.60
CA MET A 82 -0.84 -0.84 -8.88
C MET A 82 0.08 -1.95 -9.41
N GLY A 83 0.72 -1.74 -10.56
CA GLY A 83 1.56 -2.74 -11.21
C GLY A 83 0.77 -3.93 -11.75
N HIS A 84 -0.48 -3.72 -12.16
CA HIS A 84 -1.28 -4.77 -12.79
C HIS A 84 -0.91 -4.93 -14.27
N ASP A 85 -0.90 -6.18 -14.75
CA ASP A 85 -0.59 -6.49 -16.14
C ASP A 85 -1.71 -6.08 -17.11
N SER A 86 -2.92 -5.90 -16.62
CA SER A 86 -4.07 -5.49 -17.41
C SER A 86 -5.03 -4.60 -16.63
N GLU A 87 -5.74 -3.73 -17.34
CA GLU A 87 -6.81 -2.90 -16.77
C GLU A 87 -7.99 -3.72 -16.28
N GLU A 88 -8.24 -4.89 -16.88
CA GLU A 88 -9.30 -5.79 -16.44
C GLU A 88 -9.05 -6.30 -15.01
N THR A 89 -7.81 -6.64 -14.68
CA THR A 89 -7.42 -7.01 -13.30
C THR A 89 -7.72 -5.87 -12.33
N THR A 90 -7.43 -4.63 -12.72
CA THR A 90 -7.72 -3.44 -11.90
C THR A 90 -9.22 -3.22 -11.77
N ARG A 91 -10.00 -3.41 -12.82
CA ARG A 91 -11.46 -3.28 -12.81
C ARG A 91 -12.10 -4.25 -11.84
N ILE A 92 -11.70 -5.52 -11.87
CA ILE A 92 -12.17 -6.55 -10.95
C ILE A 92 -11.78 -6.21 -9.52
N TYR A 93 -10.53 -5.77 -9.32
CA TYR A 93 -10.03 -5.35 -8.00
C TYR A 93 -10.84 -4.19 -7.41
N LEU A 94 -11.06 -3.13 -8.19
CA LEU A 94 -11.83 -1.97 -7.75
C LEU A 94 -13.30 -2.31 -7.48
N ALA A 95 -13.89 -3.22 -8.24
CA ALA A 95 -15.25 -3.70 -8.00
C ALA A 95 -15.35 -4.44 -6.66
N SER A 96 -14.31 -5.19 -6.26
CA SER A 96 -14.25 -5.87 -4.96
C SER A 96 -14.14 -4.90 -3.77
N LEU A 97 -13.65 -3.67 -4.00
CA LEU A 97 -13.52 -2.63 -2.98
C LEU A 97 -14.81 -1.80 -2.80
N ASP A 98 -15.77 -1.94 -3.68
CA ASP A 98 -17.05 -1.19 -3.67
C ASP A 98 -18.03 -1.67 -2.60
N THR A 99 -17.54 -2.37 -1.60
CA THR A 99 -18.38 -2.78 -0.49
C THR A 99 -18.59 -1.62 0.49
N SER A 100 -19.83 -1.40 0.83
CA SER A 100 -20.35 -0.35 1.74
C SER A 100 -19.60 -0.21 3.07
N VAL A 101 -18.76 -1.16 3.43
CA VAL A 101 -17.96 -1.16 4.66
C VAL A 101 -16.78 -0.22 4.56
N VAL A 102 -16.11 -0.16 3.40
CA VAL A 102 -14.97 0.75 3.18
C VAL A 102 -15.45 2.19 3.09
N ASP A 103 -16.56 2.42 2.41
CA ASP A 103 -17.15 3.76 2.29
C ASP A 103 -17.65 4.30 3.63
N LYS A 104 -18.23 3.44 4.46
CA LYS A 104 -18.64 3.80 5.83
C LYS A 104 -17.44 4.11 6.72
N ALA A 105 -16.38 3.32 6.65
CA ALA A 105 -15.15 3.55 7.40
C ALA A 105 -14.49 4.86 6.96
N ASN A 106 -14.38 5.11 5.66
CA ASN A 106 -13.83 6.34 5.11
C ASN A 106 -14.65 7.57 5.48
N SER A 107 -15.99 7.48 5.43
CA SER A 107 -16.85 8.59 5.81
C SER A 107 -16.78 8.93 7.29
N LEU A 108 -16.55 7.95 8.15
CA LEU A 108 -16.31 8.16 9.58
C LEU A 108 -14.95 8.82 9.83
N ILE A 109 -13.91 8.37 9.14
CA ILE A 109 -12.56 8.93 9.26
C ILE A 109 -12.51 10.37 8.74
N LEU A 110 -13.24 10.68 7.66
CA LEU A 110 -13.25 12.02 7.05
C LEU A 110 -14.16 13.02 7.78
N LYS A 111 -15.10 12.57 8.60
CA LYS A 111 -15.95 13.47 9.41
C LYS A 111 -15.21 14.09 10.58
N ASP A 112 -14.16 13.44 11.08
CA ASP A 112 -13.38 13.92 12.23
C ASP A 112 -12.11 14.69 11.82
N LEU A 113 -11.93 14.91 10.53
CA LEU A 113 -10.90 15.75 9.96
C LEU A 113 -11.48 17.13 9.61
#